data_78c287d735b4551077aef673713b7266
#
_entry.id   78c287d735b4551077aef673713b7266
#
_cell.length_a   1.000
_cell.length_b   1.000
_cell.length_c   1.000
_cell.angle_alpha   90.00
_cell.angle_beta   90.00
_cell.angle_gamma   90.00
#
_symmetry.space_group_name_H-M   'P 1'
#
loop_
_entity.id
_entity.type
_entity.pdbx_description
1 polymer ?
#
loop_
_entity_poly.entity_id
_entity_poly.type
_entity_poly.pdbx_seq_one_letter_code
_entity_poly.pdbx_strand_id
1 'polypeptide(L)'
;PAGDLPAPSSYTPVPHVDPASRRRGSVLGRKLDIGYINQDEFDEAMATPVESRLYGTAVELDAPYVAEMVRREMQRRYGAAYSTDGYQVVTTLDSRLQRAANYAVRNGLLEFTRRRGYRGPLANFELTPNILMTPFAEWPIEIRQSLEQYAPGELTVAIVVETSDVNNSAIAMTSSGARLTIPWPGLSWAKPFIDMQTTGPAPEVVGDVVKPGDVVLVMPTAAGTWALAQTPAAQSALVALDPTDGAITSLVGGFDFATSKYNRATQAFRQPGSAFKPFIYSAALEHGNTVATVILDAPIVISSSELEAVWRPINYSGRFYGPTRLREALVRSMNLVSVRLVLFETG
;
A
#
# COMPACT_ATOMS: atom_id res chain seq x y z
N PRO A 1 18.33 3.39 -31.39
CA PRO A 1 19.00 2.08 -31.60
C PRO A 1 20.48 2.23 -32.01
N ALA A 2 20.81 2.90 -33.12
CA ALA A 2 22.23 2.99 -33.56
C ALA A 2 23.07 3.90 -32.62
N GLY A 3 22.47 4.84 -31.93
CA GLY A 3 23.12 5.71 -30.95
C GLY A 3 23.43 5.05 -29.62
N ASP A 4 22.71 3.98 -29.27
CA ASP A 4 22.81 3.34 -27.96
C ASP A 4 23.95 2.32 -27.87
N LEU A 5 24.41 1.80 -28.98
CA LEU A 5 25.40 0.71 -29.06
C LEU A 5 26.71 0.95 -28.29
N PRO A 6 27.31 2.18 -28.28
CA PRO A 6 28.60 2.39 -27.60
C PRO A 6 28.48 2.43 -26.07
N ALA A 7 27.34 2.88 -25.53
CA ALA A 7 27.10 2.98 -24.09
C ALA A 7 25.58 2.95 -23.79
N PRO A 8 24.94 1.77 -23.82
CA PRO A 8 23.49 1.65 -23.72
C PRO A 8 22.94 2.30 -22.44
N SER A 9 23.61 2.11 -21.30
CA SER A 9 23.21 2.66 -20.01
C SER A 9 23.21 4.20 -19.95
N SER A 10 24.00 4.85 -20.79
CA SER A 10 24.15 6.33 -20.79
C SER A 10 23.30 7.01 -21.87
N TYR A 11 22.95 6.31 -22.94
CA TYR A 11 22.23 6.86 -24.10
C TYR A 11 20.84 6.29 -24.30
N THR A 12 20.40 5.39 -23.42
CA THR A 12 19.02 4.90 -23.42
C THR A 12 18.05 6.07 -23.21
N PRO A 13 17.11 6.33 -24.14
CA PRO A 13 16.31 7.55 -24.10
C PRO A 13 15.24 7.57 -23.00
N VAL A 14 14.92 6.44 -22.38
CA VAL A 14 13.90 6.39 -21.31
C VAL A 14 14.34 7.15 -20.06
N PRO A 15 15.51 6.87 -19.44
CA PRO A 15 16.00 7.64 -18.30
C PRO A 15 16.81 8.88 -18.70
N HIS A 16 17.31 8.97 -19.96
CA HIS A 16 18.31 9.98 -20.38
C HIS A 16 17.94 10.62 -21.72
N VAL A 17 16.83 11.38 -21.77
CA VAL A 17 16.34 12.02 -23.02
C VAL A 17 17.36 12.97 -23.65
N ASP A 18 17.99 13.85 -22.85
CA ASP A 18 18.94 14.85 -23.35
C ASP A 18 20.24 14.23 -23.90
N PRO A 19 20.92 13.31 -23.19
CA PRO A 19 22.04 12.56 -23.73
C PRO A 19 21.70 11.77 -25.00
N ALA A 20 20.52 11.13 -25.04
CA ALA A 20 20.04 10.40 -26.20
C ALA A 20 19.81 11.32 -27.41
N SER A 21 19.22 12.51 -27.20
CA SER A 21 18.97 13.51 -28.24
C SER A 21 20.28 14.05 -28.81
N ARG A 22 21.26 14.41 -27.97
CA ARG A 22 22.59 14.83 -28.43
C ARG A 22 23.29 13.75 -29.23
N ARG A 23 23.23 12.50 -28.76
CA ARG A 23 23.84 11.37 -29.44
C ARG A 23 23.15 11.09 -30.77
N ARG A 24 21.82 11.17 -30.86
CA ARG A 24 21.06 11.09 -32.10
C ARG A 24 21.54 12.13 -33.11
N GLY A 25 21.66 13.39 -32.70
CA GLY A 25 22.16 14.46 -33.55
C GLY A 25 23.55 14.17 -34.13
N SER A 26 24.48 13.66 -33.31
CA SER A 26 25.83 13.29 -33.76
C SER A 26 25.79 12.11 -34.81
N VAL A 27 24.93 11.13 -34.58
CA VAL A 27 24.78 10.00 -35.52
C VAL A 27 24.14 10.44 -36.84
N LEU A 28 23.11 11.29 -36.79
CA LEU A 28 22.45 11.82 -37.97
C LEU A 28 23.39 12.72 -38.78
N GLY A 29 24.14 13.62 -38.11
CA GLY A 29 25.15 14.46 -38.76
C GLY A 29 26.19 13.63 -39.49
N ARG A 30 26.69 12.56 -38.89
CA ARG A 30 27.64 11.67 -39.56
C ARG A 30 27.02 10.95 -40.76
N LYS A 31 25.74 10.57 -40.68
CA LYS A 31 25.05 9.96 -41.85
C LYS A 31 24.88 10.94 -43.00
N LEU A 32 24.62 12.20 -42.71
CA LEU A 32 24.56 13.27 -43.71
C LEU A 32 25.94 13.49 -44.36
N ASP A 33 27.01 13.61 -43.56
CA ASP A 33 28.39 13.82 -44.04
C ASP A 33 28.85 12.75 -45.02
N ILE A 34 28.44 11.49 -44.81
CA ILE A 34 28.83 10.38 -45.66
C ILE A 34 27.77 10.00 -46.71
N GLY A 35 26.73 10.83 -46.87
CA GLY A 35 25.75 10.71 -47.95
C GLY A 35 24.71 9.58 -47.78
N TYR A 36 24.53 9.05 -46.55
CA TYR A 36 23.48 8.07 -46.27
C TYR A 36 22.09 8.66 -46.14
N ILE A 37 22.00 9.96 -45.80
CA ILE A 37 20.76 10.73 -45.77
C ILE A 37 21.02 12.09 -46.41
N ASN A 38 19.99 12.72 -46.96
CA ASN A 38 20.06 14.07 -47.50
C ASN A 38 19.74 15.11 -46.40
N GLN A 39 19.81 16.40 -46.75
CA GLN A 39 19.58 17.49 -45.81
C GLN A 39 18.15 17.51 -45.31
N ASP A 40 17.16 17.28 -46.17
CA ASP A 40 15.73 17.30 -45.79
C ASP A 40 15.41 16.17 -44.80
N GLU A 41 15.95 14.97 -45.03
CA GLU A 41 15.80 13.82 -44.13
C GLU A 41 16.49 14.08 -42.77
N PHE A 42 17.63 14.77 -42.77
CA PHE A 42 18.32 15.16 -41.55
C PHE A 42 17.46 16.14 -40.76
N ASP A 43 16.93 17.19 -41.37
CA ASP A 43 16.15 18.24 -40.75
C ASP A 43 14.84 17.69 -40.20
N GLU A 44 14.15 16.83 -40.92
CA GLU A 44 12.95 16.11 -40.47
C GLU A 44 13.24 15.24 -39.24
N ALA A 45 14.33 14.43 -39.32
CA ALA A 45 14.72 13.56 -38.23
C ALA A 45 15.14 14.33 -36.95
N MET A 46 15.76 15.52 -37.13
CA MET A 46 16.13 16.40 -35.98
C MET A 46 14.92 17.09 -35.38
N ALA A 47 13.91 17.47 -36.18
CA ALA A 47 12.68 18.10 -35.70
C ALA A 47 11.78 17.11 -34.97
N THR A 48 11.87 15.82 -35.26
CA THR A 48 11.06 14.78 -34.60
C THR A 48 11.45 14.62 -33.14
N PRO A 49 10.52 14.73 -32.17
CA PRO A 49 10.82 14.50 -30.76
C PRO A 49 11.38 13.11 -30.49
N VAL A 50 12.20 12.96 -29.44
CA VAL A 50 12.59 11.65 -28.95
C VAL A 50 11.46 11.10 -28.09
N GLU A 51 10.57 10.33 -28.69
CA GLU A 51 9.54 9.59 -27.96
C GLU A 51 10.10 8.23 -27.58
N SER A 52 10.18 7.98 -26.28
CA SER A 52 10.64 6.68 -25.77
C SER A 52 9.73 6.21 -24.63
N ARG A 53 9.42 4.94 -24.65
CA ARG A 53 8.67 4.28 -23.60
C ARG A 53 9.24 2.89 -23.34
N LEU A 54 9.15 2.45 -22.11
CA LEU A 54 9.43 1.04 -21.80
C LEU A 54 8.34 0.17 -22.43
N TYR A 55 8.74 -0.66 -23.39
CA TYR A 55 7.90 -1.71 -23.94
C TYR A 55 8.07 -2.95 -23.06
N GLY A 56 7.36 -2.99 -21.95
CA GLY A 56 7.24 -4.17 -21.10
C GLY A 56 5.83 -4.74 -21.20
N THR A 57 5.62 -5.95 -20.70
CA THR A 57 4.27 -6.49 -20.52
C THR A 57 3.51 -5.55 -19.62
N ALA A 58 2.42 -4.93 -20.11
CA ALA A 58 1.59 -4.07 -19.30
C ALA A 58 0.97 -4.90 -18.17
N VAL A 59 1.19 -4.46 -16.94
CA VAL A 59 0.51 -5.06 -15.77
C VAL A 59 -0.90 -4.49 -15.73
N GLU A 60 -1.88 -5.27 -16.19
CA GLU A 60 -3.29 -4.82 -16.25
C GLU A 60 -3.96 -4.81 -14.89
N LEU A 61 -3.47 -5.62 -13.96
CA LEU A 61 -4.02 -5.78 -12.62
C LEU A 61 -2.91 -5.79 -11.56
N ASP A 62 -2.96 -4.85 -10.62
CA ASP A 62 -2.07 -4.82 -9.47
C ASP A 62 -2.45 -5.93 -8.47
N ALA A 63 -1.77 -7.09 -8.56
CA ALA A 63 -1.97 -8.24 -7.69
C ALA A 63 -0.63 -8.94 -7.35
N PRO A 64 0.39 -8.22 -6.87
CA PRO A 64 1.75 -8.75 -6.75
C PRO A 64 1.87 -9.88 -5.72
N TYR A 65 1.06 -9.87 -4.65
CA TYR A 65 1.04 -10.96 -3.68
C TYR A 65 0.56 -12.27 -4.30
N VAL A 66 -0.47 -12.21 -5.15
CA VAL A 66 -0.97 -13.40 -5.86
C VAL A 66 0.03 -13.84 -6.92
N ALA A 67 0.62 -12.92 -7.67
CA ALA A 67 1.67 -13.22 -8.63
C ALA A 67 2.85 -13.96 -7.96
N GLU A 68 3.27 -13.54 -6.76
CA GLU A 68 4.32 -14.24 -6.00
C GLU A 68 3.85 -15.62 -5.49
N MET A 69 2.59 -15.77 -5.11
CA MET A 69 2.04 -17.10 -4.77
C MET A 69 2.09 -18.03 -5.97
N VAL A 70 1.66 -17.57 -7.14
CA VAL A 70 1.74 -18.31 -8.40
C VAL A 70 3.18 -18.66 -8.74
N ARG A 71 4.10 -17.71 -8.68
CA ARG A 71 5.52 -17.92 -8.94
C ARG A 71 6.10 -19.03 -8.07
N ARG A 72 5.81 -19.01 -6.76
CA ARG A 72 6.28 -20.05 -5.82
C ARG A 72 5.70 -21.42 -6.14
N GLU A 73 4.42 -21.49 -6.46
CA GLU A 73 3.75 -22.74 -6.80
C GLU A 73 4.29 -23.32 -8.12
N MET A 74 4.52 -22.48 -9.13
CA MET A 74 5.13 -22.87 -10.39
C MET A 74 6.56 -23.38 -10.19
N GLN A 75 7.36 -22.68 -9.39
CA GLN A 75 8.71 -23.11 -9.04
C GLN A 75 8.71 -24.46 -8.30
N ARG A 76 7.75 -24.66 -7.39
CA ARG A 76 7.61 -25.95 -6.68
C ARG A 76 7.26 -27.10 -7.61
N ARG A 77 6.38 -26.88 -8.60
CA ARG A 77 5.91 -27.92 -9.54
C ARG A 77 6.91 -28.22 -10.64
N TYR A 78 7.54 -27.21 -11.20
CA TYR A 78 8.31 -27.31 -12.46
C TYR A 78 9.79 -26.98 -12.29
N GLY A 79 10.27 -26.66 -11.07
CA GLY A 79 11.66 -26.30 -10.83
C GLY A 79 12.10 -25.10 -11.64
N ALA A 80 13.30 -25.13 -12.24
CA ALA A 80 13.82 -24.02 -13.04
C ALA A 80 13.06 -23.81 -14.36
N ALA A 81 12.44 -24.85 -14.90
CA ALA A 81 11.73 -24.82 -16.19
C ALA A 81 10.55 -23.85 -16.21
N TYR A 82 9.98 -23.49 -15.04
CA TYR A 82 8.85 -22.56 -14.97
C TYR A 82 9.12 -21.20 -15.61
N SER A 83 10.38 -20.76 -15.66
CA SER A 83 10.77 -19.44 -16.21
C SER A 83 11.13 -19.47 -17.71
N THR A 84 11.30 -20.66 -18.31
CA THR A 84 11.78 -20.84 -19.69
C THR A 84 10.76 -21.49 -20.61
N ASP A 85 9.85 -22.29 -20.09
CA ASP A 85 8.98 -23.14 -20.89
C ASP A 85 7.69 -22.46 -21.36
N GLY A 86 7.52 -21.15 -21.09
CA GLY A 86 6.42 -20.35 -21.63
C GLY A 86 5.05 -20.69 -21.03
N TYR A 87 4.99 -21.10 -19.77
CA TYR A 87 3.72 -21.40 -19.09
C TYR A 87 2.78 -20.20 -19.04
N GLN A 88 1.50 -20.45 -19.30
CA GLN A 88 0.40 -19.53 -19.07
C GLN A 88 -0.41 -20.02 -17.88
N VAL A 89 -0.55 -19.17 -16.85
CA VAL A 89 -1.27 -19.49 -15.62
C VAL A 89 -2.51 -18.62 -15.52
N VAL A 90 -3.67 -19.24 -15.48
CA VAL A 90 -4.95 -18.58 -15.25
C VAL A 90 -5.31 -18.71 -13.78
N THR A 91 -5.70 -17.62 -13.14
CA THR A 91 -6.10 -17.56 -11.73
C THR A 91 -7.60 -17.29 -11.60
N THR A 92 -8.14 -17.47 -10.40
CA THR A 92 -9.55 -17.22 -10.07
C THR A 92 -9.84 -15.76 -9.67
N LEU A 93 -8.85 -14.85 -9.79
CA LEU A 93 -9.04 -13.46 -9.43
C LEU A 93 -10.08 -12.76 -10.31
N ASP A 94 -11.02 -12.05 -9.68
CA ASP A 94 -11.85 -11.05 -10.35
C ASP A 94 -11.15 -9.68 -10.29
N SER A 95 -10.91 -9.08 -11.45
CA SER A 95 -10.16 -7.83 -11.53
C SER A 95 -10.83 -6.65 -10.83
N ARG A 96 -12.16 -6.63 -10.74
CA ARG A 96 -12.92 -5.58 -10.06
C ARG A 96 -12.80 -5.75 -8.55
N LEU A 97 -12.93 -6.99 -8.07
CA LEU A 97 -12.79 -7.30 -6.65
C LEU A 97 -11.35 -7.06 -6.18
N GLN A 98 -10.35 -7.40 -6.99
CA GLN A 98 -8.95 -7.14 -6.66
C GLN A 98 -8.65 -5.64 -6.56
N ARG A 99 -9.14 -4.81 -7.51
CA ARG A 99 -8.98 -3.35 -7.41
C ARG A 99 -9.67 -2.78 -6.18
N ALA A 100 -10.88 -3.24 -5.87
CA ALA A 100 -11.61 -2.83 -4.67
C ALA A 100 -10.88 -3.23 -3.38
N ALA A 101 -10.28 -4.43 -3.35
CA ALA A 101 -9.50 -4.91 -2.22
C ALA A 101 -8.21 -4.10 -2.01
N ASN A 102 -7.47 -3.77 -3.08
CA ASN A 102 -6.30 -2.91 -3.03
C ASN A 102 -6.67 -1.54 -2.44
N TYR A 103 -7.73 -0.92 -2.98
CA TYR A 103 -8.22 0.37 -2.50
C TYR A 103 -8.64 0.31 -1.03
N ALA A 104 -9.39 -0.71 -0.62
CA ALA A 104 -9.89 -0.86 0.75
C ALA A 104 -8.74 -1.02 1.76
N VAL A 105 -7.74 -1.85 1.46
CA VAL A 105 -6.58 -2.05 2.34
C VAL A 105 -5.74 -0.78 2.43
N ARG A 106 -5.43 -0.14 1.31
CA ARG A 106 -4.62 1.09 1.28
C ARG A 106 -5.32 2.22 2.03
N ASN A 107 -6.56 2.51 1.69
CA ASN A 107 -7.31 3.59 2.35
C ASN A 107 -7.58 3.31 3.82
N GLY A 108 -7.98 2.09 4.18
CA GLY A 108 -8.21 1.73 5.57
C GLY A 108 -6.98 1.93 6.44
N LEU A 109 -5.79 1.58 5.93
CA LEU A 109 -4.52 1.80 6.61
C LEU A 109 -4.13 3.28 6.69
N LEU A 110 -4.36 4.06 5.63
CA LEU A 110 -4.11 5.50 5.62
C LEU A 110 -5.04 6.24 6.58
N GLU A 111 -6.34 5.90 6.61
CA GLU A 111 -7.29 6.46 7.57
C GLU A 111 -6.95 6.08 9.01
N PHE A 112 -6.59 4.82 9.24
CA PHE A 112 -6.12 4.40 10.57
C PHE A 112 -4.93 5.24 11.00
N THR A 113 -3.98 5.45 10.09
CA THR A 113 -2.76 6.22 10.35
C THR A 113 -3.07 7.69 10.66
N ARG A 114 -4.00 8.31 9.91
CA ARG A 114 -4.45 9.69 10.18
C ARG A 114 -5.05 9.84 11.59
N ARG A 115 -5.84 8.87 12.03
CA ARG A 115 -6.41 8.89 13.40
C ARG A 115 -5.35 8.78 14.51
N ARG A 116 -4.17 8.24 14.18
CA ARG A 116 -3.05 8.08 15.13
C ARG A 116 -2.07 9.25 15.16
N GLY A 117 -2.25 10.23 14.28
CA GLY A 117 -1.45 11.44 14.23
C GLY A 117 -0.31 11.38 13.22
N TYR A 118 0.24 12.53 12.94
CA TYR A 118 1.34 12.76 12.00
C TYR A 118 2.69 12.63 12.70
N ARG A 119 3.61 11.88 12.11
CA ARG A 119 4.94 11.60 12.66
C ARG A 119 6.03 12.55 12.19
N GLY A 120 5.64 13.59 11.44
CA GLY A 120 6.57 14.57 10.88
C GLY A 120 7.03 14.24 9.45
N PRO A 121 7.82 15.14 8.86
CA PRO A 121 8.38 15.00 7.53
C PRO A 121 9.41 13.86 7.47
N LEU A 122 9.68 13.37 6.25
CA LEU A 122 10.72 12.35 5.99
C LEU A 122 12.13 12.93 6.18
N ALA A 123 12.32 14.20 5.81
CA ALA A 123 13.53 14.97 5.96
C ALA A 123 13.19 16.47 5.95
N ASN A 124 14.13 17.31 6.34
CA ASN A 124 14.03 18.75 6.21
C ASN A 124 15.33 19.30 5.63
N PHE A 125 15.24 20.22 4.67
CA PHE A 125 16.35 20.91 4.03
C PHE A 125 16.15 22.42 4.10
N GLU A 126 17.23 23.16 4.27
CA GLU A 126 17.18 24.60 4.17
C GLU A 126 17.03 25.04 2.70
N LEU A 127 15.88 25.63 2.36
CA LEU A 127 15.61 26.19 1.03
C LEU A 127 15.94 27.67 1.00
N THR A 128 17.07 28.00 0.43
CA THR A 128 17.43 29.39 0.19
C THR A 128 16.68 29.98 -1.02
N PRO A 129 16.42 31.30 -1.08
CA PRO A 129 15.82 31.93 -2.26
C PRO A 129 16.54 31.59 -3.57
N ASN A 130 17.87 31.45 -3.52
CA ASN A 130 18.67 31.08 -4.67
C ASN A 130 18.32 29.67 -5.21
N ILE A 131 18.15 28.69 -4.33
CA ILE A 131 17.73 27.33 -4.73
C ILE A 131 16.35 27.39 -5.42
N LEU A 132 15.40 28.13 -4.87
CA LEU A 132 14.04 28.23 -5.41
C LEU A 132 13.98 28.95 -6.77
N MET A 133 14.96 29.76 -7.12
CA MET A 133 15.06 30.46 -8.40
C MET A 133 15.78 29.67 -9.48
N THR A 134 16.45 28.56 -9.13
CA THR A 134 17.14 27.71 -10.09
C THR A 134 16.24 26.55 -10.58
N PRO A 135 16.43 26.03 -11.79
CA PRO A 135 15.77 24.82 -12.25
C PRO A 135 16.01 23.65 -11.30
N PHE A 136 15.00 22.80 -11.09
CA PHE A 136 15.10 21.65 -10.18
C PHE A 136 16.33 20.74 -10.46
N ALA A 137 16.70 20.59 -11.72
CA ALA A 137 17.88 19.80 -12.12
C ALA A 137 19.20 20.32 -11.53
N GLU A 138 19.27 21.59 -11.11
CA GLU A 138 20.44 22.26 -10.54
C GLU A 138 20.39 22.30 -9.00
N TRP A 139 19.32 21.80 -8.38
CA TRP A 139 19.20 21.75 -6.93
C TRP A 139 20.26 20.81 -6.31
N PRO A 140 20.63 21.00 -5.04
CA PRO A 140 21.55 20.12 -4.34
C PRO A 140 21.19 18.64 -4.51
N ILE A 141 22.19 17.80 -4.72
CA ILE A 141 22.00 16.38 -5.03
C ILE A 141 21.23 15.65 -3.91
N GLU A 142 21.45 16.04 -2.66
CA GLU A 142 20.82 15.46 -1.49
C GLU A 142 19.29 15.67 -1.51
N ILE A 143 18.85 16.87 -1.92
CA ILE A 143 17.42 17.19 -2.06
C ILE A 143 16.82 16.39 -3.20
N ARG A 144 17.49 16.35 -4.36
CA ARG A 144 17.01 15.60 -5.53
C ARG A 144 16.88 14.11 -5.23
N GLN A 145 17.89 13.50 -4.61
CA GLN A 145 17.87 12.10 -4.21
C GLN A 145 16.76 11.81 -3.18
N SER A 146 16.52 12.75 -2.26
CA SER A 146 15.42 12.61 -1.29
C SER A 146 14.05 12.60 -1.95
N LEU A 147 13.86 13.30 -3.08
CA LEU A 147 12.60 13.31 -3.83
C LEU A 147 12.46 12.13 -4.81
N GLU A 148 13.54 11.48 -5.17
CA GLU A 148 13.56 10.29 -6.03
C GLU A 148 13.39 8.98 -5.26
N GLN A 149 13.34 9.02 -3.93
CA GLN A 149 13.14 7.82 -3.13
C GLN A 149 11.78 7.16 -3.42
N TYR A 150 11.73 5.86 -3.25
CA TYR A 150 10.49 5.10 -3.45
C TYR A 150 9.39 5.54 -2.47
N ALA A 151 8.23 5.86 -3.01
CA ALA A 151 7.03 6.15 -2.23
C ALA A 151 6.06 4.96 -2.31
N PRO A 152 5.72 4.30 -1.18
CA PRO A 152 4.87 3.12 -1.19
C PRO A 152 3.40 3.46 -1.41
N GLY A 153 2.64 2.54 -1.99
CA GLY A 153 1.17 2.58 -2.02
C GLY A 153 0.58 3.72 -2.83
N GLU A 154 1.21 4.11 -3.94
CA GLU A 154 0.76 5.22 -4.82
C GLU A 154 0.90 6.61 -4.17
N LEU A 155 1.68 6.73 -3.11
CA LEU A 155 2.05 8.03 -2.56
C LEU A 155 3.09 8.71 -3.45
N THR A 156 3.25 10.02 -3.28
CA THR A 156 4.26 10.81 -3.99
C THR A 156 5.14 11.52 -2.99
N VAL A 157 6.46 11.49 -3.20
CA VAL A 157 7.39 12.30 -2.42
C VAL A 157 7.41 13.72 -2.98
N ALA A 158 7.31 14.71 -2.12
CA ALA A 158 7.37 16.11 -2.50
C ALA A 158 8.07 16.93 -1.40
N ILE A 159 8.69 18.04 -1.77
CA ILE A 159 9.26 19.01 -0.83
C ILE A 159 8.37 20.23 -0.74
N VAL A 160 8.05 20.67 0.46
CA VAL A 160 7.30 21.90 0.69
C VAL A 160 8.18 23.08 0.33
N VAL A 161 7.73 23.89 -0.62
CA VAL A 161 8.47 25.10 -1.08
C VAL A 161 7.88 26.38 -0.55
N GLU A 162 6.60 26.38 -0.19
CA GLU A 162 5.89 27.57 0.30
C GLU A 162 4.76 27.16 1.25
N THR A 163 4.54 27.95 2.29
CA THR A 163 3.39 27.83 3.18
C THR A 163 2.69 29.19 3.31
N SER A 164 1.36 29.19 3.38
CA SER A 164 0.55 30.38 3.54
C SER A 164 -0.54 30.15 4.58
N ASP A 165 -0.41 30.76 5.74
CA ASP A 165 -1.44 30.73 6.78
C ASP A 165 -2.66 31.58 6.39
N VAL A 166 -2.47 32.60 5.54
CA VAL A 166 -3.56 33.43 5.01
C VAL A 166 -4.46 32.64 4.05
N ASN A 167 -3.83 31.90 3.13
CA ASN A 167 -4.54 31.05 2.16
C ASN A 167 -4.82 29.65 2.72
N ASN A 168 -4.32 29.35 3.90
CA ASN A 168 -4.45 28.08 4.58
C ASN A 168 -4.03 26.89 3.69
N SER A 169 -2.85 26.98 3.05
CA SER A 169 -2.35 26.00 2.10
C SER A 169 -0.84 25.92 2.08
N ALA A 170 -0.32 24.78 1.66
CA ALA A 170 1.10 24.60 1.32
C ALA A 170 1.26 24.29 -0.17
N ILE A 171 2.39 24.72 -0.75
CA ILE A 171 2.81 24.33 -2.09
C ILE A 171 4.01 23.40 -1.92
N ALA A 172 3.92 22.22 -2.50
CA ALA A 172 4.98 21.25 -2.55
C ALA A 172 5.43 21.01 -3.99
N MET A 173 6.67 20.55 -4.19
CA MET A 173 7.24 20.25 -5.50
C MET A 173 7.75 18.82 -5.54
N THR A 174 7.47 18.11 -6.62
CA THR A 174 7.93 16.73 -6.87
C THR A 174 9.28 16.69 -7.56
N SER A 175 9.88 15.52 -7.69
CA SER A 175 11.11 15.26 -8.46
C SER A 175 11.01 15.63 -9.94
N SER A 176 9.79 15.68 -10.50
CA SER A 176 9.57 16.16 -11.88
C SER A 176 9.50 17.69 -12.00
N GLY A 177 9.60 18.42 -10.89
CA GLY A 177 9.41 19.88 -10.85
C GLY A 177 7.94 20.32 -10.84
N ALA A 178 6.98 19.38 -10.80
CA ALA A 178 5.56 19.73 -10.73
C ALA A 178 5.21 20.31 -9.36
N ARG A 179 4.49 21.44 -9.35
CA ARG A 179 4.01 22.11 -8.13
C ARG A 179 2.62 21.59 -7.76
N LEU A 180 2.48 21.17 -6.52
CA LEU A 180 1.28 20.58 -5.95
C LEU A 180 0.73 21.51 -4.87
N THR A 181 -0.56 21.81 -4.92
CA THR A 181 -1.22 22.58 -3.85
C THR A 181 -1.88 21.63 -2.86
N ILE A 182 -1.55 21.79 -1.59
CA ILE A 182 -2.12 21.04 -0.46
C ILE A 182 -2.98 22.03 0.34
N PRO A 183 -4.30 22.06 0.15
CA PRO A 183 -5.19 22.94 0.90
C PRO A 183 -5.39 22.44 2.33
N TRP A 184 -5.88 23.31 3.20
CA TRP A 184 -6.09 23.02 4.62
C TRP A 184 -6.80 21.68 4.92
N PRO A 185 -7.89 21.29 4.21
CA PRO A 185 -8.50 19.97 4.44
C PRO A 185 -7.54 18.80 4.24
N GLY A 186 -6.49 18.98 3.43
CA GLY A 186 -5.43 17.99 3.22
C GLY A 186 -4.37 17.97 4.32
N LEU A 187 -4.31 18.97 5.19
CA LEU A 187 -3.31 19.17 6.26
C LEU A 187 -3.92 19.05 7.67
N SER A 188 -5.14 19.53 7.87
CA SER A 188 -5.79 19.73 9.18
C SER A 188 -5.93 18.47 10.05
N TRP A 189 -5.81 17.28 9.47
CA TRP A 189 -5.82 16.01 10.19
C TRP A 189 -4.53 15.76 10.98
N ALA A 190 -3.43 16.45 10.66
CA ALA A 190 -2.07 16.12 11.03
C ALA A 190 -1.72 16.54 12.47
N LYS A 191 -2.54 16.10 13.44
CA LYS A 191 -2.19 16.21 14.87
C LYS A 191 -0.87 15.51 15.12
N PRO A 192 0.05 16.06 15.92
CA PRO A 192 1.31 15.40 16.25
C PRO A 192 1.07 14.01 16.87
N PHE A 193 1.78 12.99 16.35
CA PHE A 193 1.80 11.68 16.96
C PHE A 193 2.56 11.74 18.29
N ILE A 194 1.98 11.22 19.37
CA ILE A 194 2.64 11.05 20.67
C ILE A 194 2.89 9.54 20.90
N ASP A 195 1.82 8.76 20.93
CA ASP A 195 1.88 7.30 21.07
C ASP A 195 0.68 6.63 20.38
N MET A 196 0.53 5.31 20.55
CA MET A 196 -0.54 4.55 19.89
C MET A 196 -1.96 4.89 20.40
N GLN A 197 -2.09 5.61 21.51
CA GLN A 197 -3.38 5.98 22.11
C GLN A 197 -3.60 7.49 22.13
N THR A 198 -2.53 8.28 22.03
CA THR A 198 -2.56 9.73 22.28
C THR A 198 -2.00 10.50 21.08
N THR A 199 -2.67 11.58 20.73
CA THR A 199 -2.19 12.58 19.76
C THR A 199 -2.03 13.93 20.43
N GLY A 200 -1.21 14.78 19.87
CA GLY A 200 -1.09 16.18 20.27
C GLY A 200 -2.34 17.00 19.91
N PRO A 201 -2.31 18.31 20.19
CA PRO A 201 -3.40 19.21 19.85
C PRO A 201 -3.65 19.25 18.34
N ALA A 202 -4.87 19.63 17.95
CA ALA A 202 -5.16 19.85 16.55
C ALA A 202 -4.37 21.06 16.03
N PRO A 203 -3.78 20.98 14.82
CA PRO A 203 -3.14 22.13 14.22
C PRO A 203 -4.17 23.22 13.89
N GLU A 204 -3.77 24.48 14.01
CA GLU A 204 -4.63 25.64 13.74
C GLU A 204 -4.27 26.31 12.43
N VAL A 205 -2.98 26.28 12.07
CA VAL A 205 -2.43 26.89 10.85
C VAL A 205 -1.50 25.91 10.12
N VAL A 206 -1.18 26.22 8.88
CA VAL A 206 -0.31 25.37 8.04
C VAL A 206 1.07 25.18 8.64
N GLY A 207 1.62 26.26 9.25
CA GLY A 207 2.92 26.22 9.89
C GLY A 207 3.06 25.29 11.09
N ASP A 208 1.93 24.86 11.68
CA ASP A 208 1.91 23.84 12.75
C ASP A 208 2.17 22.42 12.19
N VAL A 209 1.95 22.22 10.87
CA VAL A 209 2.00 20.91 10.23
C VAL A 209 3.25 20.72 9.38
N VAL A 210 3.52 21.68 8.49
CA VAL A 210 4.64 21.62 7.55
C VAL A 210 5.30 22.99 7.40
N LYS A 211 6.60 22.97 7.04
CA LYS A 211 7.41 24.16 6.81
C LYS A 211 8.13 24.06 5.47
N PRO A 212 8.51 25.19 4.84
CA PRO A 212 9.39 25.14 3.68
C PRO A 212 10.66 24.32 3.98
N GLY A 213 11.02 23.42 3.05
CA GLY A 213 12.10 22.48 3.21
C GLY A 213 11.70 21.09 3.70
N ASP A 214 10.48 20.90 4.21
CA ASP A 214 10.00 19.60 4.63
C ASP A 214 9.77 18.69 3.42
N VAL A 215 10.39 17.51 3.42
CA VAL A 215 10.11 16.44 2.48
C VAL A 215 8.98 15.59 3.04
N VAL A 216 7.88 15.50 2.31
CA VAL A 216 6.64 14.87 2.76
C VAL A 216 6.12 13.88 1.75
N LEU A 217 5.28 12.96 2.22
CA LEU A 217 4.46 12.14 1.33
C LEU A 217 3.11 12.83 1.11
N VAL A 218 2.66 12.82 -0.13
CA VAL A 218 1.37 13.36 -0.53
C VAL A 218 0.59 12.36 -1.37
N MET A 219 -0.72 12.51 -1.42
CA MET A 219 -1.62 11.72 -2.25
C MET A 219 -2.65 12.61 -2.94
N PRO A 220 -3.09 12.25 -4.16
CA PRO A 220 -4.17 12.95 -4.82
C PRO A 220 -5.48 12.70 -4.09
N THR A 221 -6.37 13.70 -4.10
CA THR A 221 -7.73 13.59 -3.57
C THR A 221 -8.74 13.47 -4.71
N ALA A 222 -9.94 12.99 -4.40
CA ALA A 222 -11.03 12.93 -5.37
C ALA A 222 -11.44 14.33 -5.92
N ALA A 223 -11.12 15.40 -5.20
CA ALA A 223 -11.37 16.78 -5.63
C ALA A 223 -10.30 17.34 -6.59
N GLY A 224 -9.32 16.54 -7.01
CA GLY A 224 -8.22 16.98 -7.87
C GLY A 224 -7.16 17.82 -7.15
N THR A 225 -7.21 17.91 -5.82
CA THR A 225 -6.19 18.54 -4.98
C THR A 225 -5.29 17.48 -4.36
N TRP A 226 -4.33 17.91 -3.53
CA TRP A 226 -3.42 17.00 -2.84
C TRP A 226 -3.65 17.03 -1.32
N ALA A 227 -3.34 15.93 -0.66
CA ALA A 227 -3.37 15.83 0.79
C ALA A 227 -2.05 15.26 1.32
N LEU A 228 -1.64 15.72 2.48
CA LEU A 228 -0.55 15.15 3.25
C LEU A 228 -0.86 13.69 3.57
N ALA A 229 0.12 12.84 3.44
CA ALA A 229 0.06 11.43 3.77
C ALA A 229 1.28 10.99 4.56
N GLN A 230 1.25 9.78 5.07
CA GLN A 230 2.43 9.12 5.65
C GLN A 230 2.30 7.61 5.50
N THR A 231 3.43 6.91 5.43
CA THR A 231 3.45 5.45 5.38
C THR A 231 2.83 4.85 6.64
N PRO A 232 1.84 3.96 6.52
CA PRO A 232 1.25 3.30 7.68
C PRO A 232 2.27 2.45 8.45
N ALA A 233 2.34 2.62 9.77
CA ALA A 233 3.08 1.71 10.63
C ALA A 233 2.33 0.39 10.84
N ALA A 234 0.99 0.44 10.82
CA ALA A 234 0.14 -0.73 10.86
C ALA A 234 0.11 -1.42 9.49
N GLN A 235 -0.18 -2.71 9.51
CA GLN A 235 -0.36 -3.52 8.31
C GLN A 235 -1.68 -4.27 8.38
N SER A 236 -2.23 -4.61 7.23
CA SER A 236 -3.47 -5.37 7.10
C SER A 236 -3.39 -6.33 5.92
N ALA A 237 -4.33 -7.25 5.85
CA ALA A 237 -4.54 -8.11 4.71
C ALA A 237 -6.05 -8.24 4.43
N LEU A 238 -6.39 -8.58 3.19
CA LEU A 238 -7.75 -8.87 2.78
C LEU A 238 -7.75 -10.10 1.89
N VAL A 239 -8.69 -10.99 2.12
CA VAL A 239 -8.98 -12.15 1.25
C VAL A 239 -10.48 -12.20 1.03
N ALA A 240 -10.90 -12.35 -0.21
CA ALA A 240 -12.27 -12.69 -0.56
C ALA A 240 -12.30 -14.05 -1.27
N LEU A 241 -13.24 -14.86 -0.88
CA LEU A 241 -13.44 -16.21 -1.42
C LEU A 241 -14.82 -16.31 -2.08
N ASP A 242 -14.91 -17.11 -3.12
CA ASP A 242 -16.20 -17.55 -3.63
C ASP A 242 -16.82 -18.53 -2.61
N PRO A 243 -18.04 -18.27 -2.13
CA PRO A 243 -18.66 -19.14 -1.12
C PRO A 243 -19.05 -20.51 -1.64
N THR A 244 -19.07 -20.71 -2.96
CA THR A 244 -19.50 -21.97 -3.59
C THR A 244 -18.39 -23.02 -3.57
N ASP A 245 -17.15 -22.60 -3.85
CA ASP A 245 -16.01 -23.50 -4.03
C ASP A 245 -14.76 -23.10 -3.25
N GLY A 246 -14.78 -21.93 -2.58
CA GLY A 246 -13.66 -21.41 -1.82
C GLY A 246 -12.54 -20.79 -2.67
N ALA A 247 -12.76 -20.57 -3.97
CA ALA A 247 -11.77 -19.95 -4.84
C ALA A 247 -11.45 -18.52 -4.40
N ILE A 248 -10.17 -18.16 -4.43
CA ILE A 248 -9.72 -16.79 -4.08
C ILE A 248 -10.11 -15.83 -5.22
N THR A 249 -11.04 -14.93 -4.95
CA THR A 249 -11.49 -13.90 -5.91
C THR A 249 -10.73 -12.59 -5.78
N SER A 250 -10.16 -12.30 -4.61
CA SER A 250 -9.19 -11.22 -4.41
C SER A 250 -8.30 -11.48 -3.20
N LEU A 251 -7.06 -10.99 -3.24
CA LEU A 251 -6.11 -11.11 -2.13
C LEU A 251 -5.13 -9.95 -2.10
N VAL A 252 -5.01 -9.32 -0.93
CA VAL A 252 -4.03 -8.27 -0.64
C VAL A 252 -3.30 -8.64 0.65
N GLY A 253 -1.98 -8.77 0.60
CA GLY A 253 -1.17 -9.23 1.75
C GLY A 253 -0.53 -8.12 2.58
N GLY A 254 -0.70 -6.85 2.22
CA GLY A 254 -0.11 -5.71 2.91
C GLY A 254 -0.38 -4.39 2.20
N PHE A 255 0.14 -3.29 2.76
CA PHE A 255 0.00 -1.95 2.19
C PHE A 255 0.68 -1.81 0.83
N ASP A 256 1.91 -2.33 0.72
CA ASP A 256 2.75 -2.22 -0.47
C ASP A 256 3.70 -3.42 -0.56
N PHE A 257 3.74 -4.06 -1.74
CA PHE A 257 4.53 -5.27 -1.95
C PHE A 257 6.02 -4.99 -2.10
N ALA A 258 6.40 -3.84 -2.65
CA ALA A 258 7.80 -3.50 -2.85
C ALA A 258 8.50 -3.26 -1.49
N THR A 259 7.78 -2.67 -0.53
CA THR A 259 8.29 -2.45 0.82
C THR A 259 8.19 -3.69 1.71
N SER A 260 7.21 -4.57 1.48
CA SER A 260 7.03 -5.79 2.28
C SER A 260 6.44 -6.92 1.46
N LYS A 261 7.29 -7.86 1.06
CA LYS A 261 6.88 -9.09 0.35
C LYS A 261 6.18 -10.11 1.23
N TYR A 262 6.11 -9.86 2.55
CA TYR A 262 5.45 -10.73 3.51
C TYR A 262 3.94 -10.71 3.32
N ASN A 263 3.39 -11.82 2.81
CA ASN A 263 1.97 -11.99 2.58
C ASN A 263 1.23 -12.34 3.88
N ARG A 264 0.63 -11.35 4.51
CA ARG A 264 -0.06 -11.52 5.80
C ARG A 264 -1.32 -12.37 5.71
N ALA A 265 -1.88 -12.51 4.52
CA ALA A 265 -3.03 -13.38 4.31
C ALA A 265 -2.69 -14.88 4.43
N THR A 266 -1.44 -15.26 4.05
CA THR A 266 -1.03 -16.67 3.98
C THR A 266 0.14 -17.04 4.89
N GLN A 267 0.89 -16.05 5.39
CA GLN A 267 2.12 -16.27 6.17
C GLN A 267 2.02 -15.79 7.62
N ALA A 268 1.05 -14.92 7.95
CA ALA A 268 0.90 -14.42 9.31
C ALA A 268 0.14 -15.44 10.18
N PHE A 269 0.87 -16.10 11.06
CA PHE A 269 0.30 -16.95 12.09
C PHE A 269 -0.18 -16.08 13.25
N ARG A 270 -1.44 -15.62 13.17
CA ARG A 270 -2.06 -14.80 14.20
C ARG A 270 -3.20 -15.56 14.85
N GLN A 271 -3.40 -15.33 16.15
CA GLN A 271 -4.54 -15.86 16.88
C GLN A 271 -5.84 -15.31 16.27
N PRO A 272 -6.78 -16.17 15.82
CA PRO A 272 -8.00 -15.74 15.16
C PRO A 272 -8.97 -15.04 16.11
N GLY A 273 -8.86 -15.31 17.41
CA GLY A 273 -9.78 -14.78 18.41
C GLY A 273 -11.23 -15.11 18.09
N SER A 274 -12.16 -14.14 18.34
CA SER A 274 -13.59 -14.35 18.09
C SER A 274 -13.96 -14.61 16.63
N ALA A 275 -13.04 -14.39 15.68
CA ALA A 275 -13.27 -14.77 14.28
C ALA A 275 -13.36 -16.29 14.09
N PHE A 276 -12.92 -17.09 15.06
CA PHE A 276 -13.05 -18.56 15.05
C PHE A 276 -14.44 -19.05 15.51
N LYS A 277 -15.23 -18.21 16.18
CA LYS A 277 -16.55 -18.61 16.70
C LYS A 277 -17.51 -19.15 15.65
N PRO A 278 -17.63 -18.62 14.43
CA PRO A 278 -18.49 -19.21 13.40
C PRO A 278 -18.21 -20.70 13.16
N PHE A 279 -16.95 -21.13 13.20
CA PHE A 279 -16.58 -22.55 13.04
C PHE A 279 -17.04 -23.39 14.24
N ILE A 280 -16.88 -22.89 15.47
CA ILE A 280 -17.38 -23.56 16.69
C ILE A 280 -18.89 -23.74 16.61
N TYR A 281 -19.61 -22.68 16.22
CA TYR A 281 -21.07 -22.73 16.13
C TYR A 281 -21.56 -23.60 14.98
N SER A 282 -20.83 -23.64 13.84
CA SER A 282 -21.12 -24.57 12.74
C SER A 282 -20.99 -26.03 13.21
N ALA A 283 -19.90 -26.36 13.90
CA ALA A 283 -19.70 -27.68 14.48
C ALA A 283 -20.83 -28.02 15.48
N ALA A 284 -21.26 -27.10 16.33
CA ALA A 284 -22.36 -27.31 17.25
C ALA A 284 -23.69 -27.66 16.51
N LEU A 285 -23.96 -26.96 15.38
CA LEU A 285 -25.12 -27.26 14.55
C LEU A 285 -25.04 -28.66 13.93
N GLU A 286 -23.87 -29.09 13.45
CA GLU A 286 -23.63 -30.44 12.92
C GLU A 286 -23.82 -31.53 13.99
N HIS A 287 -23.53 -31.20 15.26
CA HIS A 287 -23.76 -32.10 16.42
C HIS A 287 -25.19 -32.05 16.95
N GLY A 288 -26.15 -31.53 16.16
CA GLY A 288 -27.58 -31.57 16.47
C GLY A 288 -28.11 -30.38 17.27
N ASN A 289 -27.27 -29.39 17.61
CA ASN A 289 -27.74 -28.14 18.17
C ASN A 289 -28.52 -27.34 17.11
N THR A 290 -29.35 -26.41 17.56
CA THR A 290 -30.07 -25.49 16.69
C THR A 290 -29.74 -24.04 17.06
N VAL A 291 -30.06 -23.09 16.23
CA VAL A 291 -29.92 -21.65 16.55
C VAL A 291 -30.73 -21.21 17.77
N ALA A 292 -31.75 -22.03 18.16
CA ALA A 292 -32.59 -21.80 19.34
C ALA A 292 -32.11 -22.56 20.58
N THR A 293 -31.13 -23.46 20.46
CA THR A 293 -30.55 -24.19 21.60
C THR A 293 -30.05 -23.18 22.64
N VAL A 294 -30.36 -23.41 23.90
CA VAL A 294 -30.05 -22.53 25.01
C VAL A 294 -28.85 -23.08 25.77
N ILE A 295 -27.79 -22.31 25.85
CA ILE A 295 -26.58 -22.59 26.63
C ILE A 295 -26.46 -21.56 27.76
N LEU A 296 -25.95 -21.99 28.91
CA LEU A 296 -25.84 -21.14 30.10
C LEU A 296 -24.60 -20.23 29.99
N ASP A 297 -24.81 -18.92 29.90
CA ASP A 297 -23.75 -17.91 30.01
C ASP A 297 -23.51 -17.58 31.51
N ALA A 298 -22.69 -18.38 32.17
CA ALA A 298 -22.35 -18.27 33.58
C ALA A 298 -20.87 -18.55 33.81
N PRO A 299 -20.31 -18.17 34.96
CA PRO A 299 -18.91 -18.46 35.29
C PRO A 299 -18.56 -19.94 35.09
N ILE A 300 -17.38 -20.15 34.56
CA ILE A 300 -16.78 -21.49 34.43
C ILE A 300 -15.33 -21.41 34.93
N VAL A 301 -14.91 -22.46 35.58
CA VAL A 301 -13.53 -22.63 36.05
C VAL A 301 -13.00 -23.91 35.45
N ILE A 302 -11.91 -23.81 34.72
CA ILE A 302 -11.25 -24.93 34.07
C ILE A 302 -9.90 -25.12 34.73
N SER A 303 -9.71 -26.30 35.33
CA SER A 303 -8.44 -26.75 35.84
C SER A 303 -8.01 -27.99 35.07
N SER A 304 -6.83 -27.96 34.49
CA SER A 304 -6.21 -29.08 33.80
C SER A 304 -4.79 -29.22 34.31
N SER A 305 -4.28 -30.44 34.34
CA SER A 305 -2.88 -30.72 34.66
C SER A 305 -1.91 -30.13 33.62
N GLU A 306 -2.41 -29.77 32.46
CA GLU A 306 -1.66 -29.14 31.36
C GLU A 306 -1.64 -27.60 31.44
N LEU A 307 -2.47 -27.00 32.32
CA LEU A 307 -2.52 -25.56 32.51
C LEU A 307 -1.67 -25.21 33.75
N GLU A 308 -0.73 -24.29 33.57
CA GLU A 308 0.09 -23.75 34.67
C GLU A 308 -0.75 -23.00 35.73
N ALA A 309 -1.98 -22.60 35.38
CA ALA A 309 -2.90 -21.90 36.25
C ALA A 309 -4.36 -22.22 35.94
N VAL A 310 -5.22 -22.05 36.93
CA VAL A 310 -6.67 -22.19 36.79
C VAL A 310 -7.21 -21.13 35.82
N TRP A 311 -7.80 -21.56 34.70
CA TRP A 311 -8.37 -20.64 33.70
C TRP A 311 -9.82 -20.27 34.03
N ARG A 312 -10.07 -18.97 34.10
CA ARG A 312 -11.40 -18.38 34.39
C ARG A 312 -11.78 -17.41 33.28
N PRO A 313 -12.32 -17.91 32.16
CA PRO A 313 -12.74 -17.03 31.06
C PRO A 313 -13.90 -16.13 31.51
N ILE A 314 -13.95 -14.93 30.93
CA ILE A 314 -15.04 -13.96 31.13
C ILE A 314 -15.49 -13.43 29.77
N ASN A 315 -16.73 -12.91 29.69
CA ASN A 315 -17.19 -12.14 28.56
C ASN A 315 -16.46 -10.78 28.49
N TYR A 316 -16.32 -10.23 27.29
CA TYR A 316 -15.71 -8.91 27.10
C TYR A 316 -16.42 -7.81 27.90
N SER A 317 -17.76 -7.93 28.06
CA SER A 317 -18.59 -7.04 28.87
C SER A 317 -18.37 -7.16 30.38
N GLY A 318 -17.65 -8.19 30.84
CA GLY A 318 -17.54 -8.54 32.27
C GLY A 318 -18.83 -9.03 32.90
N ARG A 319 -19.92 -9.23 32.12
CA ARG A 319 -21.24 -9.63 32.62
C ARG A 319 -21.58 -11.04 32.21
N PHE A 320 -22.50 -11.68 32.97
CA PHE A 320 -23.11 -12.98 32.71
C PHE A 320 -24.60 -12.77 32.43
N TYR A 321 -25.10 -13.44 31.40
CA TYR A 321 -26.46 -13.24 30.89
C TYR A 321 -27.41 -14.42 31.19
N GLY A 322 -26.88 -15.51 31.77
CA GLY A 322 -27.68 -16.70 32.10
C GLY A 322 -28.05 -17.52 30.85
N PRO A 323 -29.21 -18.17 30.84
CA PRO A 323 -29.67 -18.99 29.70
C PRO A 323 -29.76 -18.14 28.43
N THR A 324 -28.94 -18.45 27.43
CA THR A 324 -28.80 -17.66 26.20
C THR A 324 -28.89 -18.56 24.98
N ARG A 325 -29.67 -18.14 23.97
CA ARG A 325 -29.79 -18.86 22.70
C ARG A 325 -28.49 -18.77 21.89
N LEU A 326 -28.15 -19.82 21.15
CA LEU A 326 -26.95 -19.85 20.32
C LEU A 326 -26.87 -18.65 19.37
N ARG A 327 -27.96 -18.30 18.70
CA ARG A 327 -28.01 -17.12 17.83
C ARG A 327 -27.59 -15.84 18.55
N GLU A 328 -28.13 -15.60 19.72
CA GLU A 328 -27.84 -14.42 20.53
C GLU A 328 -26.40 -14.43 21.03
N ALA A 329 -25.90 -15.56 21.43
CA ALA A 329 -24.52 -15.73 21.90
C ALA A 329 -23.49 -15.45 20.80
N LEU A 330 -23.76 -15.88 19.55
CA LEU A 330 -22.91 -15.58 18.41
C LEU A 330 -22.96 -14.09 18.05
N VAL A 331 -24.16 -13.51 17.97
CA VAL A 331 -24.35 -12.06 17.66
C VAL A 331 -23.60 -11.18 18.65
N ARG A 332 -23.66 -11.50 19.95
CA ARG A 332 -22.96 -10.76 21.02
C ARG A 332 -21.51 -11.22 21.23
N SER A 333 -21.05 -12.20 20.46
CA SER A 333 -19.70 -12.76 20.59
C SER A 333 -19.36 -13.20 22.03
N MET A 334 -20.31 -13.91 22.70
CA MET A 334 -20.14 -14.34 24.09
C MET A 334 -19.05 -15.41 24.21
N ASN A 335 -18.12 -15.21 25.14
CA ASN A 335 -16.99 -16.12 25.32
C ASN A 335 -17.40 -17.39 26.06
N LEU A 336 -18.18 -17.28 27.13
CA LEU A 336 -18.51 -18.41 28.00
C LEU A 336 -19.40 -19.45 27.29
N VAL A 337 -20.34 -18.98 26.47
CA VAL A 337 -21.14 -19.88 25.62
C VAL A 337 -20.26 -20.63 24.64
N SER A 338 -19.32 -19.92 23.98
CA SER A 338 -18.39 -20.54 23.03
C SER A 338 -17.47 -21.57 23.69
N VAL A 339 -16.97 -21.28 24.91
CA VAL A 339 -16.17 -22.22 25.70
C VAL A 339 -16.98 -23.47 26.05
N ARG A 340 -18.24 -23.31 26.48
CA ARG A 340 -19.10 -24.45 26.78
C ARG A 340 -19.40 -25.30 25.55
N LEU A 341 -19.66 -24.68 24.40
CA LEU A 341 -19.84 -25.41 23.16
C LEU A 341 -18.61 -26.30 22.83
N VAL A 342 -17.42 -25.75 22.91
CA VAL A 342 -16.20 -26.54 22.66
C VAL A 342 -16.04 -27.69 23.66
N LEU A 343 -16.29 -27.43 24.94
CA LEU A 343 -16.02 -28.42 25.99
C LEU A 343 -17.07 -29.51 26.10
N PHE A 344 -18.34 -29.23 25.77
CA PHE A 344 -19.47 -30.13 26.12
C PHE A 344 -20.32 -30.53 24.93
N GLU A 345 -20.23 -29.80 23.80
CA GLU A 345 -21.14 -30.00 22.67
C GLU A 345 -20.40 -30.40 21.38
N THR A 346 -19.12 -30.08 21.24
CA THR A 346 -18.35 -30.34 20.02
C THR A 346 -16.99 -31.00 20.26
N GLY A 347 -16.59 -31.15 21.51
CA GLY A 347 -15.31 -31.74 21.92
C GLY A 347 -15.32 -33.24 22.09
#